data_904a344346d6241af5ccc28fac9145dd
#
_entry.id   904a344346d6241af5ccc28fac9145dd
#
_cell.length_a   1.000
_cell.length_b   1.000
_cell.length_c   1.000
_cell.angle_alpha   90.00
_cell.angle_beta   90.00
_cell.angle_gamma   90.00
#
_symmetry.space_group_name_H-M   'P 1'
#
loop_
_entity.id
_entity.type
_entity.pdbx_description
1 polymer ?
#
loop_
_entity_poly.entity_id
_entity_poly.type
_entity_poly.pdbx_seq_one_letter_code
_entity_poly.pdbx_strand_id
1 'polypeptide(L)'
;KDALPEGCGVYVDAGEINLHDALDAILVGDTQAKATYEQIECHKITAVYGAKATVDAYEWAVVRPRYDEASLVEVRRHDSAIIL
;
A
#
# COMPACT_ATOMS: atom_id res chain seq x y z
N LYS A 1 -12.50 -1.12 19.92
CA LYS A 1 -12.17 -1.07 18.52
C LYS A 1 -11.66 -2.41 18.01
N ASP A 2 -12.09 -2.79 16.85
CA ASP A 2 -11.73 -4.08 16.30
C ASP A 2 -10.22 -4.17 16.10
N ALA A 3 -9.68 -5.28 16.53
CA ALA A 3 -8.27 -5.52 16.36
C ALA A 3 -8.04 -6.10 14.97
N LEU A 4 -7.17 -5.45 14.20
CA LEU A 4 -6.73 -5.97 12.92
C LEU A 4 -5.40 -6.67 13.12
N PRO A 5 -5.09 -7.69 12.29
CA PRO A 5 -3.78 -8.30 12.34
C PRO A 5 -2.71 -7.22 12.14
N GLU A 6 -1.58 -7.44 12.77
CA GLU A 6 -0.47 -6.52 12.65
C GLU A 6 -0.06 -6.39 11.17
N GLY A 7 0.15 -5.17 10.71
CA GLY A 7 0.51 -4.93 9.33
C GLY A 7 -0.68 -4.80 8.39
N CYS A 8 -1.89 -4.91 8.91
CA CYS A 8 -3.11 -4.75 8.10
C CYS A 8 -3.88 -3.54 8.57
N GLY A 9 -4.54 -2.85 7.65
CA GLY A 9 -5.33 -1.69 8.03
C GLY A 9 -6.22 -1.18 6.92
N VAL A 10 -7.30 -0.51 7.32
CA VAL A 10 -8.21 0.18 6.41
C VAL A 10 -8.16 1.65 6.77
N TYR A 11 -7.92 2.48 5.77
CA TYR A 11 -7.76 3.92 5.94
C TYR A 11 -8.79 4.65 5.09
N VAL A 12 -9.74 5.29 5.72
CA VAL A 12 -10.84 5.98 5.04
C VAL A 12 -10.69 7.46 5.27
N ASP A 13 -10.57 8.22 4.19
CA ASP A 13 -10.41 9.68 4.24
C ASP A 13 -9.36 10.09 5.26
N ALA A 14 -8.26 9.38 5.28
CA ALA A 14 -7.23 9.54 6.31
C ALA A 14 -6.22 10.65 5.99
N GLY A 15 -6.30 11.24 4.79
CA GLY A 15 -5.33 12.23 4.37
C GLY A 15 -3.98 11.57 4.08
N GLU A 16 -2.90 12.27 4.42
CA GLU A 16 -1.56 11.76 4.17
C GLU A 16 -1.14 10.80 5.26
N ILE A 17 -0.76 9.59 4.87
CA ILE A 17 -0.32 8.57 5.82
C ILE A 17 0.96 7.92 5.29
N ASN A 18 1.73 7.35 6.20
CA ASN A 18 2.94 6.61 5.87
C ASN A 18 2.80 5.17 6.35
N LEU A 19 3.15 4.24 5.47
CA LEU A 19 3.10 2.81 5.77
C LEU A 19 4.49 2.22 5.63
N HIS A 20 4.84 1.29 6.52
CA HIS A 20 6.14 0.64 6.46
C HIS A 20 5.93 -0.86 6.67
N ASP A 21 6.25 -1.62 5.62
CA ASP A 21 6.12 -3.09 5.60
C ASP A 21 4.72 -3.58 5.97
N ALA A 22 3.70 -2.80 5.62
CA ALA A 22 2.32 -3.22 5.82
C ALA A 22 2.00 -4.41 4.92
N LEU A 23 1.37 -5.42 5.47
CA LEU A 23 1.06 -6.63 4.72
C LEU A 23 -0.20 -6.48 3.87
N ASP A 24 -1.19 -5.75 4.36
CA ASP A 24 -2.44 -5.55 3.64
C ASP A 24 -3.00 -4.19 4.03
N ALA A 25 -3.00 -3.27 3.08
CA ALA A 25 -3.51 -1.91 3.32
C ALA A 25 -4.62 -1.61 2.33
N ILE A 26 -5.73 -1.09 2.83
CA ILE A 26 -6.86 -0.67 2.00
C ILE A 26 -7.06 0.82 2.21
N LEU A 27 -6.95 1.56 1.12
CA LEU A 27 -7.05 3.02 1.12
C LEU A 27 -8.34 3.42 0.44
N VAL A 28 -9.14 4.22 1.10
CA VAL A 28 -10.46 4.58 0.60
C VAL A 28 -10.62 6.09 0.63
N GLY A 29 -11.11 6.64 -0.47
CA GLY A 29 -11.49 8.05 -0.52
C GLY A 29 -10.29 8.99 -0.47
N ASP A 30 -10.39 10.04 0.34
CA ASP A 30 -9.36 11.07 0.42
C ASP A 30 -8.20 10.58 1.30
N THR A 31 -7.43 9.63 0.78
CA THR A 31 -6.28 9.04 1.47
C THR A 31 -5.10 9.02 0.52
N GLN A 32 -3.97 9.56 0.96
CA GLN A 32 -2.73 9.56 0.19
C GLN A 32 -1.68 8.85 1.02
N ALA A 33 -1.27 7.68 0.57
CA ALA A 33 -0.34 6.86 1.32
C ALA A 33 1.04 6.86 0.68
N LYS A 34 2.05 6.89 1.52
CA LYS A 34 3.43 6.62 1.12
C LYS A 34 3.82 5.31 1.78
N ALA A 35 4.06 4.29 0.97
CA ALA A 35 4.36 2.96 1.50
C ALA A 35 5.79 2.58 1.16
N THR A 36 6.49 2.05 2.13
CA THR A 36 7.85 1.54 1.95
C THR A 36 7.85 0.08 2.35
N TYR A 37 8.28 -0.78 1.43
CA TYR A 37 8.31 -2.22 1.68
C TYR A 37 9.73 -2.72 1.54
N GLU A 38 10.26 -3.29 2.60
CA GLU A 38 11.63 -3.77 2.64
C GLU A 38 11.73 -5.25 2.99
N GLN A 39 10.67 -5.83 3.55
CA GLN A 39 10.69 -7.22 3.97
C GLN A 39 10.31 -8.15 2.82
N ILE A 40 10.89 -9.34 2.83
CA ILE A 40 10.62 -10.36 1.82
C ILE A 40 9.28 -11.01 2.13
N GLU A 41 8.20 -10.32 1.80
CA GLU A 41 6.84 -10.79 2.03
C GLU A 41 5.95 -10.22 0.94
N CYS A 42 4.75 -10.78 0.83
CA CYS A 42 3.78 -10.28 -0.12
C CYS A 42 3.01 -9.14 0.52
N HIS A 43 3.18 -7.94 0.00
CA HIS A 43 2.53 -6.74 0.49
C HIS A 43 1.40 -6.39 -0.47
N LYS A 44 0.18 -6.34 0.05
CA LYS A 44 -0.99 -6.01 -0.75
C LYS A 44 -1.44 -4.60 -0.43
N ILE A 45 -1.69 -3.81 -1.45
CA ILE A 45 -2.19 -2.45 -1.27
C ILE A 45 -3.34 -2.21 -2.23
N THR A 46 -4.46 -1.76 -1.70
CA THR A 46 -5.67 -1.51 -2.47
C THR A 46 -6.08 -0.07 -2.30
N ALA A 47 -6.35 0.61 -3.42
CA ALA A 47 -6.81 2.00 -3.39
C ALA A 47 -8.12 2.09 -4.14
N VAL A 48 -9.15 2.64 -3.50
CA VAL A 48 -10.46 2.78 -4.11
C VAL A 48 -11.06 4.14 -3.77
N TYR A 49 -12.02 4.55 -4.56
CA TYR A 49 -12.79 5.79 -4.37
C TYR A 49 -11.90 7.03 -4.34
N GLY A 50 -10.90 7.07 -5.20
CA GLY A 50 -10.04 8.23 -5.35
C GLY A 50 -8.80 8.25 -4.50
N ALA A 51 -8.52 7.17 -3.79
CA ALA A 51 -7.32 7.08 -2.96
C ALA A 51 -6.07 7.02 -3.85
N LYS A 52 -4.95 7.47 -3.31
CA LYS A 52 -3.69 7.48 -4.02
C LYS A 52 -2.60 6.88 -3.15
N ALA A 53 -1.68 6.18 -3.77
CA ALA A 53 -0.55 5.60 -3.05
C ALA A 53 0.72 5.69 -3.89
N THR A 54 1.82 5.97 -3.22
CA THR A 54 3.15 5.85 -3.81
C THR A 54 3.88 4.77 -3.02
N VAL A 55 4.35 3.76 -3.73
CA VAL A 55 4.98 2.60 -3.10
C VAL A 55 6.43 2.53 -3.54
N ASP A 56 7.33 2.46 -2.57
CA ASP A 56 8.74 2.19 -2.83
C ASP A 56 9.04 0.78 -2.32
N ALA A 57 9.38 -0.12 -3.23
CA ALA A 57 9.65 -1.51 -2.89
C ALA A 57 11.14 -1.82 -3.05
N TYR A 58 11.74 -2.34 -2.01
CA TYR A 58 13.17 -2.60 -1.94
C TYR A 58 13.47 -4.09 -1.79
N GLU A 59 14.68 -4.47 -2.13
CA GLU A 59 15.20 -5.82 -1.99
C GLU A 59 14.29 -6.83 -2.68
N TRP A 60 13.77 -7.83 -1.98
CA TRP A 60 12.93 -8.86 -2.58
C TRP A 60 11.47 -8.73 -2.17
N ALA A 61 11.05 -7.55 -1.77
CA ALA A 61 9.64 -7.34 -1.40
C ALA A 61 8.74 -7.62 -2.59
N VAL A 62 7.60 -8.24 -2.34
CA VAL A 62 6.59 -8.53 -3.37
C VAL A 62 5.40 -7.61 -3.14
N VAL A 63 5.00 -6.88 -4.16
CA VAL A 63 3.90 -5.92 -4.05
C VAL A 63 2.78 -6.31 -5.00
N ARG A 64 1.57 -6.37 -4.47
CA ARG A 64 0.36 -6.62 -5.27
C ARG A 64 -0.55 -5.39 -5.20
N PRO A 65 -0.38 -4.44 -6.12
CA PRO A 65 -1.23 -3.25 -6.13
C PRO A 65 -2.59 -3.55 -6.78
N ARG A 66 -3.64 -2.93 -6.22
CA ARG A 66 -4.99 -2.99 -6.78
C ARG A 66 -5.60 -1.60 -6.65
N TYR A 67 -6.29 -1.14 -7.67
CA TYR A 67 -6.93 0.17 -7.61
C TYR A 67 -8.07 0.23 -8.64
N ASP A 68 -9.06 1.06 -8.35
CA ASP A 68 -10.17 1.27 -9.27
C ASP A 68 -9.86 2.44 -10.22
N GLU A 69 -10.83 2.79 -11.06
CA GLU A 69 -10.64 3.82 -12.09
C GLU A 69 -10.34 5.20 -11.52
N ALA A 70 -10.86 5.49 -10.34
CA ALA A 70 -10.72 6.80 -9.72
C ALA A 70 -9.45 6.92 -8.89
N SER A 71 -8.74 5.82 -8.68
CA SER A 71 -7.61 5.74 -7.76
C SER A 71 -6.32 5.48 -8.49
N LEU A 72 -5.20 5.66 -7.81
CA LEU A 72 -3.88 5.46 -8.39
C LEU A 72 -2.94 4.84 -7.38
N VAL A 73 -2.21 3.82 -7.83
CA VAL A 73 -1.10 3.27 -7.05
C VAL A 73 0.14 3.34 -7.93
N GLU A 74 1.08 4.17 -7.55
CA GLU A 74 2.35 4.30 -8.26
C GLU A 74 3.39 3.49 -7.51
N VAL A 75 4.01 2.53 -8.21
CA VAL A 75 4.98 1.65 -7.57
C VAL A 75 6.36 1.90 -8.17
N ARG A 76 7.31 2.18 -7.31
CA ARG A 76 8.71 2.35 -7.69
C ARG A 76 9.48 1.13 -7.22
N ARG A 77 9.98 0.39 -8.17
CA ARG A 77 10.72 -0.82 -7.84
C ARG A 77 12.20 -0.51 -7.71
N HIS A 78 12.74 -0.85 -6.56
CA HIS A 78 14.16 -0.74 -6.28
C HIS A 78 14.74 -2.14 -6.10
N ASP A 79 16.02 -2.28 -6.33
CA ASP A 79 16.70 -3.56 -6.14
C ASP A 79 15.98 -4.69 -6.90
N SER A 80 15.68 -5.79 -6.24
CA SER A 80 15.08 -6.96 -6.87
C SER A 80 13.62 -7.14 -6.49
N ALA A 81 12.94 -6.08 -6.11
CA ALA A 81 11.53 -6.17 -5.72
C ALA A 81 10.68 -6.67 -6.89
N ILE A 82 9.58 -7.34 -6.54
CA ILE A 82 8.69 -7.96 -7.52
C ILE A 82 7.32 -7.29 -7.42
N ILE A 83 6.82 -6.84 -8.57
CA ILE A 83 5.51 -6.22 -8.65
C ILE A 83 4.60 -7.17 -9.41
N LEU A 84 3.53 -7.58 -8.79
CA LEU A 84 2.58 -8.53 -9.38
C LEU A 84 1.40 -7.85 -10.05
#